data_4fcab0ae06cb76ed39c75d6090d60a25
#
_entry.id   4fcab0ae06cb76ed39c75d6090d60a25
#
_cell.length_a   1.000
_cell.length_b   1.000
_cell.length_c   1.000
_cell.angle_alpha   90.00
_cell.angle_beta   90.00
_cell.angle_gamma   90.00
#
_symmetry.space_group_name_H-M   'P 1'
#
loop_
_entity.id
_entity.type
_entity.pdbx_description
1 polymer ?
#
loop_
_entity_poly.entity_id
_entity_poly.type
_entity_poly.pdbx_seq_one_letter_code
_entity_poly.pdbx_strand_id
1 'polypeptide(L)'
;MDKTMTVLSSLLFLFTFLTISLSKDLCNQNDKNTLLKIKKSLNNPYHLASWHPETDCCSWYCLECGDATVNHRVTALTIFSGQISGQIPPEVGDLPYLETLVFRKLSNLTGQIQPTIAKLKNLRYLRLSWTNLTGPIPDFLGQLKNLEFLELSFNDLSGSIPSSLSTLPNIMALELSRNKLTGSIPESFGSFPGTVPDLRLSHNQLSGPIPKSLGNLDFNRIDFSRNKLEGDASMLFGANKSTWSIDLSRNMFNFDISKVEIPKALGILDLNHNGITGNIPVQWTEPPLQFFNVSYNKLCGHIPTGGKLQTFDSYSYFHNKCLCGAPLEICK
;
A
#
# COMPACT_ATOMS: atom_id res chain seq x y z
N MET A 1 7.01 81.71 -20.30
CA MET A 1 6.35 81.18 -19.14
C MET A 1 5.46 80.01 -19.64
N ASP A 2 5.59 78.77 -19.34
CA ASP A 2 6.62 77.92 -18.72
C ASP A 2 6.32 76.51 -19.22
N LYS A 3 7.13 76.01 -20.14
CA LYS A 3 7.04 74.67 -20.65
C LYS A 3 8.03 73.69 -19.96
N THR A 4 8.75 74.19 -18.96
CA THR A 4 9.82 73.40 -18.26
C THR A 4 9.37 72.78 -16.93
N MET A 5 8.18 73.14 -16.42
CA MET A 5 7.74 72.59 -15.10
C MET A 5 6.87 71.35 -15.17
N THR A 6 6.39 71.01 -16.36
CA THR A 6 5.52 69.84 -16.57
C THR A 6 6.28 68.53 -16.84
N VAL A 7 7.59 68.61 -17.19
CA VAL A 7 8.38 67.40 -17.50
C VAL A 7 9.06 66.81 -16.25
N LEU A 8 9.31 67.62 -15.21
CA LEU A 8 9.92 67.11 -13.97
C LEU A 8 8.91 66.37 -13.06
N SER A 9 7.62 66.61 -13.18
CA SER A 9 6.58 65.91 -12.40
C SER A 9 6.27 64.50 -12.92
N SER A 10 6.50 64.26 -14.21
CA SER A 10 6.24 62.94 -14.82
C SER A 10 7.36 61.92 -14.59
N LEU A 11 8.55 62.39 -14.25
CA LEU A 11 9.72 61.49 -13.98
C LEU A 11 9.80 61.03 -12.52
N LEU A 12 9.11 61.65 -11.59
CA LEU A 12 9.08 61.23 -10.18
C LEU A 12 7.98 60.18 -9.90
N PHE A 13 7.04 59.94 -10.80
CA PHE A 13 5.96 58.94 -10.64
C PHE A 13 6.32 57.52 -11.17
N LEU A 14 7.44 57.36 -11.86
CA LEU A 14 7.85 56.05 -12.42
C LEU A 14 8.81 55.27 -11.53
N PHE A 15 9.18 55.77 -10.37
CA PHE A 15 10.16 55.10 -9.48
C PHE A 15 9.56 54.45 -8.22
N THR A 16 8.23 54.39 -8.04
CA THR A 16 7.63 53.92 -6.79
C THR A 16 6.87 52.60 -6.86
N PHE A 17 6.99 51.79 -7.92
CA PHE A 17 6.34 50.48 -7.99
C PHE A 17 7.24 49.35 -8.42
N LEU A 18 8.49 49.32 -7.91
CA LEU A 18 9.23 48.09 -7.80
C LEU A 18 9.40 47.76 -6.31
N THR A 19 8.29 47.60 -5.57
CA THR A 19 8.32 46.71 -4.42
C THR A 19 8.44 45.33 -5.00
N ILE A 20 9.69 44.85 -5.15
CA ILE A 20 9.95 43.43 -5.18
C ILE A 20 9.36 42.89 -3.87
N SER A 21 8.16 42.35 -3.96
CA SER A 21 7.64 41.49 -2.91
C SER A 21 8.62 40.31 -2.83
N LEU A 22 9.66 40.48 -2.04
CA LEU A 22 10.47 39.36 -1.59
C LEU A 22 9.51 38.48 -0.82
N SER A 23 8.95 37.48 -1.50
CA SER A 23 8.24 36.39 -0.84
C SER A 23 9.16 35.92 0.28
N LYS A 24 8.72 36.14 1.53
CA LYS A 24 9.49 35.70 2.69
C LYS A 24 9.65 34.21 2.56
N ASP A 25 10.90 33.73 2.51
CA ASP A 25 11.20 32.30 2.53
C ASP A 25 10.72 31.76 3.89
N LEU A 26 9.61 31.00 3.86
CA LEU A 26 9.00 30.42 5.04
C LEU A 26 9.64 29.08 5.39
N CYS A 27 10.14 28.37 4.38
CA CYS A 27 10.72 27.05 4.51
C CYS A 27 11.90 27.03 5.50
N ASN A 28 11.91 26.02 6.34
CA ASN A 28 13.06 25.78 7.23
C ASN A 28 14.35 25.58 6.43
N GLN A 29 15.37 26.37 6.74
CA GLN A 29 16.63 26.41 5.98
C GLN A 29 17.38 25.06 5.98
N ASN A 30 17.31 24.28 7.07
CA ASN A 30 17.95 22.95 7.11
C ASN A 30 17.25 21.98 6.17
N ASP A 31 15.91 22.00 6.13
CA ASP A 31 15.13 21.17 5.21
C ASP A 31 15.39 21.56 3.77
N LYS A 32 15.43 22.86 3.47
CA LYS A 32 15.77 23.38 2.14
C LYS A 32 17.13 22.87 1.66
N ASN A 33 18.14 22.97 2.50
CA ASN A 33 19.48 22.47 2.19
C ASN A 33 19.51 20.95 1.98
N THR A 34 18.75 20.20 2.76
CA THR A 34 18.60 18.74 2.62
C THR A 34 17.92 18.39 1.30
N LEU A 35 16.85 19.09 0.93
CA LEU A 35 16.13 18.89 -0.34
C LEU A 35 17.01 19.16 -1.56
N LEU A 36 17.85 20.20 -1.52
CA LEU A 36 18.80 20.49 -2.60
C LEU A 36 19.85 19.37 -2.73
N LYS A 37 20.28 18.74 -1.62
CA LYS A 37 21.15 17.56 -1.67
C LYS A 37 20.41 16.37 -2.29
N ILE A 38 19.15 16.11 -1.89
CA ILE A 38 18.29 15.08 -2.49
C ILE A 38 18.18 15.28 -4.01
N LYS A 39 17.88 16.51 -4.46
CA LYS A 39 17.82 16.85 -5.89
C LYS A 39 19.12 16.53 -6.60
N LYS A 40 20.26 16.90 -6.00
CA LYS A 40 21.60 16.62 -6.55
C LYS A 40 21.88 15.11 -6.61
N SER A 41 21.56 14.36 -5.56
CA SER A 41 21.76 12.90 -5.50
C SER A 41 20.89 12.15 -6.54
N LEU A 42 19.78 12.76 -6.96
CA LEU A 42 18.92 12.27 -8.06
C LEU A 42 19.34 12.82 -9.44
N ASN A 43 20.55 13.38 -9.58
CA ASN A 43 21.09 13.97 -10.82
C ASN A 43 20.27 15.15 -11.38
N ASN A 44 19.70 15.99 -10.52
CA ASN A 44 18.95 17.19 -10.86
C ASN A 44 17.85 16.93 -11.93
N PRO A 45 16.93 16.01 -11.71
CA PRO A 45 15.94 15.66 -12.71
C PRO A 45 15.01 16.84 -13.00
N TYR A 46 14.54 16.96 -14.25
CA TYR A 46 13.59 17.98 -14.65
C TYR A 46 12.32 18.00 -13.79
N HIS A 47 11.89 16.86 -13.30
CA HIS A 47 10.74 16.71 -12.40
C HIS A 47 10.87 17.57 -11.12
N LEU A 48 12.09 17.87 -10.69
CA LEU A 48 12.40 18.72 -9.55
C LEU A 48 12.92 20.12 -9.98
N ALA A 49 12.54 20.60 -11.17
CA ALA A 49 13.00 21.88 -11.71
C ALA A 49 12.61 23.06 -10.80
N SER A 50 11.45 23.01 -10.14
CA SER A 50 11.00 24.07 -9.22
C SER A 50 11.86 24.19 -7.94
N TRP A 51 12.69 23.19 -7.63
CA TRP A 51 13.56 23.21 -6.47
C TRP A 51 14.78 24.09 -6.74
N HIS A 52 14.60 25.36 -6.51
CA HIS A 52 15.62 26.38 -6.79
C HIS A 52 16.06 27.07 -5.49
N PRO A 53 17.37 27.23 -5.21
CA PRO A 53 17.87 27.77 -3.95
C PRO A 53 17.34 29.16 -3.60
N GLU A 54 16.98 29.97 -4.61
CA GLU A 54 16.48 31.35 -4.44
C GLU A 54 14.95 31.43 -4.17
N THR A 55 14.25 30.29 -4.13
CA THR A 55 12.81 30.25 -3.94
C THR A 55 12.43 29.51 -2.66
N ASP A 56 11.25 29.79 -2.11
CA ASP A 56 10.71 29.14 -0.90
C ASP A 56 10.42 27.66 -1.19
N CYS A 57 11.06 26.75 -0.42
CA CYS A 57 10.88 25.31 -0.64
C CYS A 57 9.46 24.82 -0.32
N CYS A 58 8.69 25.55 0.46
CA CYS A 58 7.28 25.21 0.71
C CYS A 58 6.38 25.47 -0.52
N SER A 59 6.91 26.17 -1.53
CA SER A 59 6.26 26.35 -2.84
C SER A 59 6.73 25.35 -3.91
N TRP A 60 7.70 24.48 -3.59
CA TRP A 60 8.25 23.54 -4.57
C TRP A 60 7.30 22.39 -4.87
N TYR A 61 7.28 21.98 -6.13
CA TYR A 61 6.56 20.78 -6.54
C TYR A 61 7.03 19.54 -5.77
N CYS A 62 6.14 18.64 -5.46
CA CYS A 62 6.40 17.41 -4.69
C CYS A 62 6.58 17.61 -3.19
N LEU A 63 6.37 18.80 -2.63
CA LEU A 63 6.57 19.08 -1.21
C LEU A 63 5.33 19.67 -0.55
N GLU A 64 5.20 19.37 0.74
CA GLU A 64 4.29 20.07 1.64
C GLU A 64 5.05 20.44 2.91
N CYS A 65 4.77 21.63 3.43
CA CYS A 65 5.29 22.09 4.72
C CYS A 65 4.16 22.14 5.76
N GLY A 66 4.52 21.89 7.01
CA GLY A 66 3.66 22.22 8.14
C GLY A 66 3.55 23.74 8.34
N ASP A 67 2.70 24.12 9.26
CA ASP A 67 2.44 25.52 9.58
C ASP A 67 3.55 26.15 10.47
N ALA A 68 3.29 27.37 10.97
CA ALA A 68 4.23 28.08 11.83
C ALA A 68 4.51 27.37 13.18
N THR A 69 3.63 26.49 13.65
CA THR A 69 3.82 25.77 14.93
C THR A 69 4.98 24.78 14.83
N VAL A 70 5.22 24.25 13.64
CA VAL A 70 6.37 23.37 13.34
C VAL A 70 7.48 24.09 12.56
N ASN A 71 7.46 25.42 12.57
CA ASN A 71 8.46 26.26 11.91
C ASN A 71 8.60 25.95 10.41
N HIS A 72 7.48 25.74 9.73
CA HIS A 72 7.40 25.43 8.29
C HIS A 72 8.37 24.31 7.86
N ARG A 73 8.48 23.27 8.69
CA ARG A 73 9.25 22.08 8.36
C ARG A 73 8.57 21.29 7.24
N VAL A 74 9.34 20.60 6.44
CA VAL A 74 8.84 19.71 5.40
C VAL A 74 8.16 18.49 6.03
N THR A 75 6.86 18.31 5.76
CA THR A 75 6.03 17.21 6.28
C THR A 75 5.70 16.16 5.22
N ALA A 76 5.71 16.52 3.93
CA ALA A 76 5.53 15.56 2.86
C ALA A 76 6.55 15.74 1.73
N LEU A 77 7.05 14.61 1.24
CA LEU A 77 7.85 14.49 0.01
C LEU A 77 7.18 13.43 -0.86
N THR A 78 6.53 13.87 -1.96
CA THR A 78 5.75 13.02 -2.85
C THR A 78 6.24 13.13 -4.28
N ILE A 79 7.09 12.21 -4.71
CA ILE A 79 7.55 12.11 -6.09
C ILE A 79 6.77 11.01 -6.81
N PHE A 80 5.94 11.42 -7.73
CA PHE A 80 5.03 10.55 -8.46
C PHE A 80 5.25 10.65 -9.97
N SER A 81 5.50 9.53 -10.63
CA SER A 81 5.59 9.41 -12.09
C SER A 81 6.58 10.40 -12.72
N GLY A 82 7.79 9.95 -13.00
CA GLY A 82 8.82 10.81 -13.60
C GLY A 82 10.06 10.04 -14.07
N GLN A 83 10.88 10.73 -14.86
CA GLN A 83 12.17 10.21 -15.34
C GLN A 83 13.25 10.43 -14.25
N ILE A 84 13.09 9.74 -13.12
CA ILE A 84 14.03 9.77 -12.01
C ILE A 84 14.76 8.44 -11.96
N SER A 85 16.09 8.48 -11.95
CA SER A 85 16.95 7.31 -11.91
C SER A 85 17.91 7.36 -10.73
N GLY A 86 18.40 6.20 -10.34
CA GLY A 86 19.35 6.06 -9.23
C GLY A 86 18.75 5.32 -8.05
N GLN A 87 19.16 5.68 -6.86
CA GLN A 87 18.67 5.12 -5.59
C GLN A 87 17.92 6.17 -4.79
N ILE A 88 17.13 5.73 -3.81
CA ILE A 88 16.54 6.65 -2.83
C ILE A 88 17.70 7.35 -2.10
N PRO A 89 17.78 8.69 -2.14
CA PRO A 89 18.87 9.41 -1.49
C PRO A 89 18.86 9.20 0.03
N PRO A 90 20.01 8.87 0.66
CA PRO A 90 20.07 8.71 2.11
C PRO A 90 19.74 10.00 2.88
N GLU A 91 19.89 11.16 2.26
CA GLU A 91 19.55 12.47 2.80
C GLU A 91 18.05 12.61 3.13
N VAL A 92 17.16 11.76 2.56
CA VAL A 92 15.75 11.72 2.93
C VAL A 92 15.56 11.55 4.44
N GLY A 93 16.44 10.74 5.09
CA GLY A 93 16.42 10.54 6.53
C GLY A 93 16.79 11.76 7.38
N ASP A 94 17.23 12.86 6.75
CA ASP A 94 17.58 14.11 7.43
C ASP A 94 16.42 15.15 7.39
N LEU A 95 15.19 14.71 7.07
CA LEU A 95 13.95 15.47 7.14
C LEU A 95 13.11 15.01 8.35
N PRO A 96 13.44 15.42 9.59
CA PRO A 96 12.92 14.79 10.81
C PRO A 96 11.42 15.01 11.07
N TYR A 97 10.78 15.94 10.38
CA TYR A 97 9.34 16.21 10.49
C TYR A 97 8.52 15.55 9.40
N LEU A 98 9.16 14.72 8.54
CA LEU A 98 8.47 14.05 7.45
C LEU A 98 7.44 13.05 7.98
N GLU A 99 6.18 13.24 7.57
CA GLU A 99 5.04 12.36 7.85
C GLU A 99 4.67 11.51 6.64
N THR A 100 4.93 12.02 5.43
CA THR A 100 4.63 11.35 4.16
C THR A 100 5.87 11.27 3.29
N LEU A 101 6.25 10.04 2.92
CA LEU A 101 7.31 9.77 1.95
C LEU A 101 6.79 8.88 0.83
N VAL A 102 6.71 9.43 -0.38
CA VAL A 102 6.22 8.73 -1.56
C VAL A 102 7.21 8.81 -2.71
N PHE A 103 7.70 7.65 -3.15
CA PHE A 103 8.35 7.44 -4.44
C PHE A 103 7.54 6.40 -5.20
N ARG A 104 6.79 6.82 -6.22
CA ARG A 104 5.84 5.94 -6.91
C ARG A 104 5.89 6.10 -8.42
N LYS A 105 5.80 4.97 -9.15
CA LYS A 105 5.89 4.93 -10.62
C LYS A 105 7.18 5.54 -11.17
N LEU A 106 8.30 5.13 -10.59
CA LEU A 106 9.66 5.57 -10.93
C LEU A 106 10.47 4.32 -11.31
N SER A 107 10.27 3.79 -12.50
CA SER A 107 10.84 2.51 -12.96
C SER A 107 12.38 2.48 -13.02
N ASN A 108 13.04 3.63 -13.02
CA ASN A 108 14.50 3.73 -13.00
C ASN A 108 15.07 3.97 -11.60
N LEU A 109 14.21 4.00 -10.56
CA LEU A 109 14.63 4.05 -9.17
C LEU A 109 14.92 2.63 -8.68
N THR A 110 16.17 2.38 -8.28
CA THR A 110 16.71 1.05 -7.99
C THR A 110 17.36 0.99 -6.60
N GLY A 111 18.01 -0.13 -6.30
CA GLY A 111 18.74 -0.31 -5.04
C GLY A 111 17.85 -0.78 -3.90
N GLN A 112 18.30 -0.60 -2.67
CA GLN A 112 17.61 -1.07 -1.48
C GLN A 112 16.88 0.07 -0.74
N ILE A 113 15.95 -0.30 0.13
CA ILE A 113 15.32 0.66 1.05
C ILE A 113 16.39 1.19 2.01
N GLN A 114 16.59 2.51 2.01
CA GLN A 114 17.72 3.15 2.70
C GLN A 114 17.58 3.08 4.23
N PRO A 115 18.64 2.69 4.96
CA PRO A 115 18.61 2.61 6.43
C PRO A 115 18.30 3.94 7.11
N THR A 116 18.62 5.06 6.47
CA THR A 116 18.37 6.40 7.01
C THR A 116 16.88 6.72 7.18
N ILE A 117 15.98 6.01 6.49
CA ILE A 117 14.52 6.09 6.69
C ILE A 117 14.14 5.76 8.14
N ALA A 118 14.93 4.94 8.85
CA ALA A 118 14.75 4.66 10.28
C ALA A 118 14.77 5.90 11.19
N LYS A 119 15.34 7.01 10.73
CA LYS A 119 15.39 8.30 11.45
C LYS A 119 14.05 9.05 11.43
N LEU A 120 13.16 8.74 10.49
CA LEU A 120 11.89 9.44 10.24
C LEU A 120 10.82 9.03 11.27
N LYS A 121 10.97 9.46 12.53
CA LYS A 121 10.10 9.00 13.63
C LYS A 121 8.67 9.51 13.54
N ASN A 122 8.41 10.56 12.75
CA ASN A 122 7.07 11.11 12.52
C ASN A 122 6.37 10.49 11.30
N LEU A 123 7.05 9.56 10.58
CA LEU A 123 6.51 8.99 9.35
C LEU A 123 5.24 8.18 9.61
N ARG A 124 4.16 8.56 8.91
CA ARG A 124 2.84 7.90 8.92
C ARG A 124 2.58 7.15 7.62
N TYR A 125 3.04 7.70 6.49
CA TYR A 125 2.79 7.13 5.16
C TYR A 125 4.11 6.88 4.45
N LEU A 126 4.50 5.61 4.29
CA LEU A 126 5.63 5.19 3.49
C LEU A 126 5.14 4.44 2.27
N ARG A 127 5.30 5.04 1.09
CA ARG A 127 4.93 4.44 -0.19
C ARG A 127 6.11 4.42 -1.13
N LEU A 128 6.70 3.24 -1.32
CA LEU A 128 7.80 2.99 -2.26
C LEU A 128 7.32 1.91 -3.23
N SER A 129 6.53 2.29 -4.24
CA SER A 129 5.82 1.33 -5.10
C SER A 129 5.96 1.62 -6.59
N TRP A 130 5.84 0.56 -7.42
CA TRP A 130 6.06 0.67 -8.85
C TRP A 130 7.43 1.28 -9.16
N THR A 131 8.46 0.72 -8.53
CA THR A 131 9.88 1.04 -8.73
C THR A 131 10.64 -0.26 -8.98
N ASN A 132 11.96 -0.20 -9.07
CA ASN A 132 12.80 -1.39 -9.20
C ASN A 132 13.67 -1.59 -7.94
N LEU A 133 13.08 -1.36 -6.76
CA LEU A 133 13.77 -1.62 -5.49
C LEU A 133 13.99 -3.11 -5.29
N THR A 134 15.17 -3.46 -4.77
CA THR A 134 15.63 -4.84 -4.57
C THR A 134 16.05 -5.09 -3.11
N GLY A 135 16.43 -6.32 -2.81
CA GLY A 135 16.87 -6.71 -1.47
C GLY A 135 15.72 -6.97 -0.50
N PRO A 136 16.02 -7.19 0.79
CA PRO A 136 15.00 -7.52 1.78
C PRO A 136 14.19 -6.30 2.22
N ILE A 137 12.99 -6.55 2.74
CA ILE A 137 12.26 -5.56 3.53
C ILE A 137 13.01 -5.42 4.86
N PRO A 138 13.50 -4.21 5.23
CA PRO A 138 14.34 -4.08 6.40
C PRO A 138 13.56 -4.14 7.73
N ASP A 139 14.13 -4.82 8.74
CA ASP A 139 13.58 -4.92 10.09
C ASP A 139 13.37 -3.56 10.78
N PHE A 140 14.18 -2.55 10.45
CA PHE A 140 14.06 -1.23 11.07
C PHE A 140 12.70 -0.55 10.78
N LEU A 141 11.97 -0.98 9.75
CA LEU A 141 10.62 -0.43 9.48
C LEU A 141 9.67 -0.66 10.65
N GLY A 142 9.84 -1.74 11.43
CA GLY A 142 9.10 -1.97 12.68
C GLY A 142 9.40 -0.97 13.81
N GLN A 143 10.39 -0.08 13.63
CA GLN A 143 10.72 0.99 14.58
C GLN A 143 9.99 2.31 14.31
N LEU A 144 9.28 2.42 13.18
CA LEU A 144 8.54 3.61 12.77
C LEU A 144 7.15 3.60 13.43
N LYS A 145 7.08 3.89 14.72
CA LYS A 145 5.88 3.65 15.55
C LYS A 145 4.65 4.48 15.18
N ASN A 146 4.83 5.55 14.40
CA ASN A 146 3.74 6.37 13.87
C ASN A 146 3.23 5.87 12.51
N LEU A 147 3.83 4.80 11.93
CA LEU A 147 3.49 4.34 10.60
C LEU A 147 2.07 3.75 10.56
N GLU A 148 1.24 4.31 9.68
CA GLU A 148 -0.14 3.91 9.42
C GLU A 148 -0.28 3.11 8.13
N PHE A 149 0.48 3.49 7.08
CA PHE A 149 0.46 2.82 5.78
C PHE A 149 1.86 2.49 5.31
N LEU A 150 2.09 1.22 5.02
CA LEU A 150 3.30 0.73 4.37
C LEU A 150 2.94 0.11 3.02
N GLU A 151 3.30 0.79 1.92
CA GLU A 151 3.11 0.29 0.55
C GLU A 151 4.48 0.10 -0.12
N LEU A 152 4.83 -1.16 -0.36
CA LEU A 152 6.06 -1.57 -1.04
C LEU A 152 5.75 -2.41 -2.29
N SER A 153 4.53 -2.33 -2.81
CA SER A 153 4.06 -3.16 -3.93
C SER A 153 4.74 -2.83 -5.25
N PHE A 154 4.73 -3.80 -6.19
CA PHE A 154 5.32 -3.64 -7.53
C PHE A 154 6.80 -3.24 -7.47
N ASN A 155 7.60 -4.09 -6.84
CA ASN A 155 9.05 -4.00 -6.75
C ASN A 155 9.70 -5.37 -6.97
N ASP A 156 11.00 -5.44 -6.80
CA ASP A 156 11.80 -6.67 -6.85
C ASP A 156 12.32 -7.09 -5.45
N LEU A 157 11.59 -6.71 -4.38
CA LEU A 157 11.96 -7.04 -3.01
C LEU A 157 11.92 -8.55 -2.78
N SER A 158 12.89 -9.07 -2.01
CA SER A 158 13.11 -10.51 -1.81
C SER A 158 13.33 -10.84 -0.34
N GLY A 159 13.53 -12.14 -0.04
CA GLY A 159 13.66 -12.59 1.35
C GLY A 159 12.32 -12.71 2.07
N SER A 160 12.35 -12.91 3.37
CA SER A 160 11.16 -13.09 4.20
C SER A 160 10.52 -11.77 4.62
N ILE A 161 9.23 -11.81 4.92
CA ILE A 161 8.53 -10.69 5.57
C ILE A 161 9.05 -10.54 7.00
N PRO A 162 9.53 -9.35 7.40
CA PRO A 162 10.03 -9.15 8.77
C PRO A 162 8.93 -9.28 9.82
N SER A 163 9.18 -10.07 10.86
CA SER A 163 8.27 -10.20 12.02
C SER A 163 8.09 -8.87 12.77
N SER A 164 9.08 -7.99 12.71
CA SER A 164 9.05 -6.65 13.33
C SER A 164 7.90 -5.77 12.83
N LEU A 165 7.35 -6.01 11.63
CA LEU A 165 6.21 -5.23 11.12
C LEU A 165 4.95 -5.42 11.97
N SER A 166 4.80 -6.56 12.67
CA SER A 166 3.68 -6.78 13.61
C SER A 166 3.75 -5.93 14.87
N THR A 167 4.89 -5.27 15.14
CA THR A 167 5.06 -4.39 16.32
C THR A 167 4.63 -2.94 16.08
N LEU A 168 4.09 -2.63 14.90
CA LEU A 168 3.61 -1.32 14.53
C LEU A 168 2.22 -1.06 15.14
N PRO A 169 2.06 -0.11 16.09
CA PRO A 169 0.81 0.04 16.84
C PRO A 169 -0.29 0.74 16.04
N ASN A 170 0.08 1.53 15.03
CA ASN A 170 -0.85 2.37 14.28
C ASN A 170 -1.07 1.86 12.83
N ILE A 171 -0.50 0.72 12.47
CA ILE A 171 -0.57 0.23 11.10
C ILE A 171 -2.02 -0.13 10.71
N MET A 172 -2.49 0.42 9.60
CA MET A 172 -3.82 0.18 9.04
C MET A 172 -3.76 -0.64 7.76
N ALA A 173 -2.65 -0.60 7.03
CA ALA A 173 -2.46 -1.43 5.84
C ALA A 173 -0.99 -1.78 5.60
N LEU A 174 -0.76 -3.05 5.28
CA LEU A 174 0.50 -3.60 4.78
C LEU A 174 0.28 -4.07 3.34
N GLU A 175 0.78 -3.30 2.37
CA GLU A 175 0.67 -3.59 0.94
C GLU A 175 2.05 -4.01 0.40
N LEU A 176 2.28 -5.31 0.32
CA LEU A 176 3.54 -5.93 -0.11
C LEU A 176 3.41 -6.73 -1.41
N SER A 177 2.28 -6.60 -2.10
CA SER A 177 1.94 -7.38 -3.29
C SER A 177 2.92 -7.15 -4.45
N ARG A 178 3.04 -8.14 -5.33
CA ARG A 178 3.87 -8.05 -6.53
C ARG A 178 5.33 -7.73 -6.22
N ASN A 179 5.95 -8.68 -5.52
CA ASN A 179 7.36 -8.73 -5.17
C ASN A 179 7.91 -10.16 -5.36
N LYS A 180 9.11 -10.42 -4.89
CA LYS A 180 9.76 -11.75 -4.90
C LYS A 180 9.93 -12.30 -3.47
N LEU A 181 9.02 -11.94 -2.54
CA LEU A 181 9.08 -12.34 -1.14
C LEU A 181 8.89 -13.85 -0.98
N THR A 182 9.65 -14.45 -0.08
CA THR A 182 9.71 -15.91 0.18
C THR A 182 9.48 -16.23 1.65
N GLY A 183 9.47 -17.51 2.01
CA GLY A 183 9.22 -17.96 3.38
C GLY A 183 7.75 -17.91 3.76
N SER A 184 7.45 -18.03 5.03
CA SER A 184 6.10 -18.06 5.57
C SER A 184 5.61 -16.67 5.98
N ILE A 185 4.29 -16.51 6.09
CA ILE A 185 3.68 -15.37 6.80
C ILE A 185 4.14 -15.46 8.27
N PRO A 186 4.68 -14.39 8.87
CA PRO A 186 5.17 -14.44 10.25
C PRO A 186 4.07 -14.77 11.26
N GLU A 187 4.34 -15.69 12.19
CA GLU A 187 3.42 -16.06 13.28
C GLU A 187 3.00 -14.84 14.11
N SER A 188 3.92 -13.87 14.27
CA SER A 188 3.67 -12.63 15.00
C SER A 188 2.57 -11.73 14.36
N PHE A 189 2.19 -11.97 13.09
CA PHE A 189 1.09 -11.26 12.46
C PHE A 189 -0.29 -11.60 13.06
N GLY A 190 -0.37 -12.62 13.91
CA GLY A 190 -1.53 -12.93 14.74
C GLY A 190 -1.70 -12.02 15.98
N SER A 191 -0.83 -11.04 16.20
CA SER A 191 -0.83 -10.20 17.41
C SER A 191 -0.40 -8.76 17.15
N PHE A 192 -1.12 -8.06 16.26
CA PHE A 192 -0.94 -6.61 16.13
C PHE A 192 -1.43 -5.88 17.38
N PRO A 193 -0.65 -4.91 17.93
CA PRO A 193 -0.99 -4.25 19.19
C PRO A 193 -2.11 -3.20 19.10
N GLY A 194 -2.47 -2.78 17.89
CA GLY A 194 -3.50 -1.78 17.61
C GLY A 194 -4.63 -2.31 16.75
N THR A 195 -5.02 -1.53 15.76
CA THR A 195 -5.98 -1.97 14.73
C THR A 195 -5.42 -3.13 13.93
N VAL A 196 -6.30 -4.05 13.51
CA VAL A 196 -5.91 -5.14 12.60
C VAL A 196 -5.78 -4.55 11.18
N PRO A 197 -4.59 -4.61 10.57
CA PRO A 197 -4.37 -3.98 9.27
C PRO A 197 -4.99 -4.78 8.12
N ASP A 198 -5.30 -4.10 7.01
CA ASP A 198 -5.46 -4.78 5.73
C ASP A 198 -4.14 -5.47 5.35
N LEU A 199 -4.18 -6.77 5.06
CA LEU A 199 -3.00 -7.53 4.63
C LEU A 199 -3.10 -7.86 3.14
N ARG A 200 -2.20 -7.27 2.34
CA ARG A 200 -2.10 -7.52 0.90
C ARG A 200 -0.70 -8.02 0.56
N LEU A 201 -0.59 -9.33 0.38
CA LEU A 201 0.65 -10.06 0.17
C LEU A 201 0.67 -10.79 -1.19
N SER A 202 -0.27 -10.47 -2.08
CA SER A 202 -0.49 -11.21 -3.32
C SER A 202 0.69 -11.14 -4.30
N HIS A 203 0.74 -12.11 -5.25
CA HIS A 203 1.78 -12.15 -6.28
C HIS A 203 3.20 -12.10 -5.67
N ASN A 204 3.50 -13.05 -4.78
CA ASN A 204 4.80 -13.30 -4.20
C ASN A 204 5.17 -14.78 -4.33
N GLN A 205 6.15 -15.23 -3.57
CA GLN A 205 6.59 -16.63 -3.51
C GLN A 205 6.47 -17.18 -2.07
N LEU A 206 5.53 -16.62 -1.29
CA LEU A 206 5.29 -17.05 0.08
C LEU A 206 4.80 -18.51 0.11
N SER A 207 5.23 -19.28 1.11
CA SER A 207 4.96 -20.72 1.21
C SER A 207 4.67 -21.14 2.65
N GLY A 208 4.25 -22.40 2.80
CA GLY A 208 3.85 -22.95 4.10
C GLY A 208 2.44 -22.57 4.51
N PRO A 209 2.01 -22.99 5.70
CA PRO A 209 0.67 -22.75 6.20
C PRO A 209 0.46 -21.31 6.65
N ILE A 210 -0.79 -20.86 6.65
CA ILE A 210 -1.19 -19.63 7.34
C ILE A 210 -1.08 -19.84 8.85
N PRO A 211 -0.46 -18.92 9.60
CA PRO A 211 -0.43 -18.98 11.05
C PRO A 211 -1.83 -19.06 11.65
N LYS A 212 -2.08 -20.02 12.53
CA LYS A 212 -3.38 -20.20 13.18
C LYS A 212 -3.80 -18.96 14.00
N SER A 213 -2.82 -18.24 14.52
CA SER A 213 -3.01 -17.01 15.27
C SER A 213 -3.72 -15.91 14.48
N LEU A 214 -3.63 -15.89 13.13
CA LEU A 214 -4.39 -14.96 12.30
C LEU A 214 -5.91 -15.17 12.43
N GLY A 215 -6.34 -16.37 12.77
CA GLY A 215 -7.74 -16.69 13.04
C GLY A 215 -8.37 -15.90 14.21
N ASN A 216 -7.54 -15.42 15.15
CA ASN A 216 -8.00 -14.61 16.28
C ASN A 216 -8.27 -13.15 15.90
N LEU A 217 -7.86 -12.72 14.73
CA LEU A 217 -7.99 -11.33 14.27
C LEU A 217 -9.19 -11.17 13.34
N ASP A 218 -9.75 -9.98 13.35
CA ASP A 218 -10.85 -9.58 12.47
C ASP A 218 -10.34 -8.57 11.44
N PHE A 219 -9.89 -9.09 10.30
CA PHE A 219 -9.39 -8.30 9.19
C PHE A 219 -10.55 -7.70 8.39
N ASN A 220 -10.40 -6.48 7.90
CA ASN A 220 -11.32 -5.95 6.90
C ASN A 220 -11.02 -6.55 5.51
N ARG A 221 -9.74 -6.65 5.12
CA ARG A 221 -9.31 -7.20 3.83
C ARG A 221 -8.09 -8.11 3.97
N ILE A 222 -8.16 -9.25 3.28
CA ILE A 222 -7.06 -10.20 3.13
C ILE A 222 -6.89 -10.49 1.63
N ASP A 223 -5.68 -10.28 1.11
CA ASP A 223 -5.29 -10.73 -0.23
C ASP A 223 -3.94 -11.48 -0.14
N PHE A 224 -4.02 -12.80 -0.16
CA PHE A 224 -2.86 -13.71 -0.19
C PHE A 224 -2.72 -14.43 -1.52
N SER A 225 -3.45 -13.99 -2.54
CA SER A 225 -3.53 -14.65 -3.83
C SER A 225 -2.18 -14.79 -4.53
N ARG A 226 -2.07 -15.78 -5.42
CA ARG A 226 -0.87 -15.99 -6.26
C ARG A 226 0.41 -16.09 -5.44
N ASN A 227 0.43 -17.07 -4.54
CA ASN A 227 1.56 -17.50 -3.73
C ASN A 227 1.71 -19.03 -3.80
N LYS A 228 2.49 -19.60 -2.89
CA LYS A 228 2.66 -21.06 -2.70
C LYS A 228 2.18 -21.48 -1.31
N LEU A 229 1.21 -20.75 -0.74
CA LEU A 229 0.64 -21.04 0.58
C LEU A 229 -0.17 -22.33 0.54
N GLU A 230 -0.16 -23.09 1.63
CA GLU A 230 -0.75 -24.43 1.68
C GLU A 230 -1.51 -24.71 2.99
N GLY A 231 -2.13 -25.88 3.07
CA GLY A 231 -2.82 -26.35 4.28
C GLY A 231 -4.19 -25.73 4.46
N ASP A 232 -4.58 -25.59 5.71
CA ASP A 232 -5.90 -25.11 6.12
C ASP A 232 -5.90 -23.59 6.29
N ALA A 233 -6.86 -22.94 5.66
CA ALA A 233 -7.11 -21.49 5.78
C ALA A 233 -8.48 -21.19 6.43
N SER A 234 -9.19 -22.21 6.92
CA SER A 234 -10.54 -22.07 7.47
C SER A 234 -10.63 -21.08 8.64
N MET A 235 -9.53 -20.92 9.40
CA MET A 235 -9.47 -20.00 10.53
C MET A 235 -9.65 -18.52 10.15
N LEU A 236 -9.44 -18.15 8.90
CA LEU A 236 -9.65 -16.78 8.43
C LEU A 236 -11.13 -16.41 8.30
N PHE A 237 -12.00 -17.41 8.28
CA PHE A 237 -13.44 -17.24 8.12
C PHE A 237 -14.16 -17.23 9.48
N GLY A 238 -15.44 -16.92 9.48
CA GLY A 238 -16.33 -16.95 10.65
C GLY A 238 -17.50 -15.99 10.52
N ALA A 239 -18.70 -16.42 10.95
CA ALA A 239 -19.93 -15.61 10.86
C ALA A 239 -19.87 -14.31 11.68
N ASN A 240 -19.03 -14.28 12.73
CA ASN A 240 -18.86 -13.14 13.64
C ASN A 240 -17.77 -12.17 13.20
N LYS A 241 -17.10 -12.44 12.09
CA LYS A 241 -16.06 -11.54 11.54
C LYS A 241 -16.69 -10.43 10.69
N SER A 242 -16.04 -9.28 10.64
CA SER A 242 -16.46 -8.13 9.84
C SER A 242 -15.78 -8.06 8.47
N THR A 243 -14.99 -9.08 8.12
CA THR A 243 -14.19 -9.14 6.89
C THR A 243 -15.07 -8.94 5.65
N TRP A 244 -14.71 -7.95 4.85
CA TRP A 244 -15.40 -7.63 3.61
C TRP A 244 -14.80 -8.31 2.38
N SER A 245 -13.49 -8.57 2.37
CA SER A 245 -12.79 -9.15 1.21
C SER A 245 -11.77 -10.20 1.61
N ILE A 246 -11.90 -11.40 1.00
CA ILE A 246 -10.96 -12.51 1.15
C ILE A 246 -10.58 -13.00 -0.25
N ASP A 247 -9.30 -12.86 -0.62
CA ASP A 247 -8.72 -13.47 -1.82
C ASP A 247 -7.57 -14.41 -1.42
N LEU A 248 -7.81 -15.71 -1.57
CA LEU A 248 -6.84 -16.79 -1.36
C LEU A 248 -6.51 -17.53 -2.66
N SER A 249 -6.91 -16.99 -3.79
CA SER A 249 -6.83 -17.65 -5.09
C SER A 249 -5.39 -17.97 -5.51
N ARG A 250 -5.24 -19.02 -6.33
CA ARG A 250 -3.95 -19.42 -6.91
C ARG A 250 -2.87 -19.69 -5.86
N ASN A 251 -3.19 -20.64 -4.98
CA ASN A 251 -2.34 -21.18 -3.93
C ASN A 251 -2.46 -22.72 -3.88
N MET A 252 -1.99 -23.34 -2.82
CA MET A 252 -2.06 -24.79 -2.61
C MET A 252 -2.93 -25.16 -1.40
N PHE A 253 -3.90 -24.32 -1.02
CA PHE A 253 -4.79 -24.59 0.10
C PHE A 253 -5.63 -25.86 -0.11
N ASN A 254 -5.81 -26.67 0.95
CA ASN A 254 -6.48 -27.98 0.88
C ASN A 254 -7.32 -28.24 2.15
N PHE A 255 -8.38 -27.53 2.34
CA PHE A 255 -9.30 -27.71 3.45
C PHE A 255 -10.73 -27.95 2.97
N ASP A 256 -11.59 -28.45 3.86
CA ASP A 256 -13.00 -28.74 3.60
C ASP A 256 -13.85 -27.53 3.99
N ILE A 257 -14.58 -26.96 3.00
CA ILE A 257 -15.45 -25.80 3.26
C ILE A 257 -16.86 -26.15 3.72
N SER A 258 -17.23 -27.43 3.79
CA SER A 258 -18.62 -27.85 4.07
C SER A 258 -19.21 -27.30 5.38
N LYS A 259 -18.34 -26.94 6.34
CA LYS A 259 -18.72 -26.38 7.65
C LYS A 259 -18.14 -25.00 7.89
N VAL A 260 -17.58 -24.38 6.86
CA VAL A 260 -16.98 -23.03 6.97
C VAL A 260 -18.08 -22.00 6.92
N GLU A 261 -18.25 -21.24 7.99
CA GLU A 261 -19.10 -20.07 8.03
C GLU A 261 -18.34 -18.86 7.50
N ILE A 262 -18.98 -18.02 6.70
CA ILE A 262 -18.37 -16.81 6.17
C ILE A 262 -18.95 -15.55 6.81
N PRO A 263 -18.19 -14.43 6.84
CA PRO A 263 -18.67 -13.17 7.40
C PRO A 263 -19.97 -12.70 6.72
N LYS A 264 -20.92 -12.23 7.52
CA LYS A 264 -22.22 -11.73 7.00
C LYS A 264 -22.08 -10.51 6.10
N ALA A 265 -21.01 -9.75 6.27
CA ALA A 265 -20.69 -8.56 5.47
C ALA A 265 -19.80 -8.86 4.26
N LEU A 266 -19.45 -10.14 4.00
CA LEU A 266 -18.50 -10.51 2.95
C LEU A 266 -19.01 -10.08 1.57
N GLY A 267 -18.25 -9.22 0.90
CA GLY A 267 -18.55 -8.75 -0.46
C GLY A 267 -17.71 -9.43 -1.54
N ILE A 268 -16.49 -9.84 -1.20
CA ILE A 268 -15.55 -10.46 -2.15
C ILE A 268 -15.00 -11.76 -1.58
N LEU A 269 -15.17 -12.85 -2.32
CA LEU A 269 -14.59 -14.15 -2.01
C LEU A 269 -14.01 -14.77 -3.26
N ASP A 270 -12.67 -14.89 -3.28
CA ASP A 270 -11.95 -15.60 -4.32
C ASP A 270 -11.11 -16.75 -3.73
N LEU A 271 -11.50 -17.97 -4.06
CA LEU A 271 -10.83 -19.21 -3.65
C LEU A 271 -10.30 -20.00 -4.85
N ASN A 272 -10.36 -19.44 -6.06
CA ASN A 272 -10.07 -20.21 -7.28
C ASN A 272 -8.63 -20.77 -7.29
N HIS A 273 -8.43 -21.84 -8.07
CA HIS A 273 -7.13 -22.47 -8.25
C HIS A 273 -6.46 -22.86 -6.92
N ASN A 274 -7.11 -23.80 -6.21
CA ASN A 274 -6.60 -24.42 -5.00
C ASN A 274 -6.94 -25.94 -4.98
N GLY A 275 -6.73 -26.58 -3.84
CA GLY A 275 -7.10 -27.97 -3.60
C GLY A 275 -8.32 -28.13 -2.69
N ILE A 276 -9.16 -27.12 -2.55
CA ILE A 276 -10.27 -27.02 -1.60
C ILE A 276 -11.34 -28.06 -1.91
N THR A 277 -11.84 -28.72 -0.84
CA THR A 277 -12.82 -29.84 -0.91
C THR A 277 -14.13 -29.49 -0.22
N GLY A 278 -15.08 -30.42 -0.26
CA GLY A 278 -16.37 -30.29 0.39
C GLY A 278 -17.46 -29.74 -0.54
N ASN A 279 -18.57 -29.36 0.04
CA ASN A 279 -19.70 -28.72 -0.65
C ASN A 279 -19.84 -27.25 -0.23
N ILE A 280 -20.37 -26.42 -1.11
CA ILE A 280 -20.68 -25.02 -0.78
C ILE A 280 -21.79 -25.00 0.27
N PRO A 281 -21.58 -24.39 1.47
CA PRO A 281 -22.60 -24.32 2.52
C PRO A 281 -23.79 -23.45 2.10
N VAL A 282 -25.00 -23.83 2.49
CA VAL A 282 -26.21 -23.05 2.19
C VAL A 282 -26.16 -21.63 2.79
N GLN A 283 -25.49 -21.46 3.92
CA GLN A 283 -25.30 -20.17 4.58
C GLN A 283 -24.51 -19.15 3.73
N TRP A 284 -23.78 -19.61 2.71
CA TRP A 284 -23.08 -18.74 1.77
C TRP A 284 -24.02 -17.99 0.81
N THR A 285 -25.30 -18.28 0.85
CA THR A 285 -26.35 -17.51 0.13
C THR A 285 -26.72 -16.21 0.83
N GLU A 286 -26.40 -16.06 2.13
CA GLU A 286 -26.82 -14.90 2.95
C GLU A 286 -26.00 -13.61 2.70
N PRO A 287 -24.65 -13.66 2.61
CA PRO A 287 -23.85 -12.45 2.45
C PRO A 287 -24.09 -11.71 1.13
N PRO A 288 -23.90 -10.38 1.09
CA PRO A 288 -24.13 -9.55 -0.09
C PRO A 288 -22.96 -9.63 -1.10
N LEU A 289 -22.59 -10.84 -1.49
CA LEU A 289 -21.46 -11.09 -2.39
C LEU A 289 -21.59 -10.28 -3.70
N GLN A 290 -20.55 -9.54 -4.02
CA GLN A 290 -20.37 -8.78 -5.25
C GLN A 290 -19.44 -9.52 -6.22
N PHE A 291 -18.51 -10.29 -5.66
CA PHE A 291 -17.60 -11.16 -6.41
C PHE A 291 -17.48 -12.51 -5.69
N PHE A 292 -17.57 -13.58 -6.45
CA PHE A 292 -17.46 -14.94 -5.95
C PHE A 292 -16.79 -15.83 -7.01
N ASN A 293 -15.75 -16.56 -6.62
CA ASN A 293 -15.11 -17.52 -7.51
C ASN A 293 -14.49 -18.68 -6.71
N VAL A 294 -14.98 -19.87 -6.97
CA VAL A 294 -14.50 -21.13 -6.39
C VAL A 294 -14.03 -22.13 -7.47
N SER A 295 -13.85 -21.66 -8.70
CA SER A 295 -13.41 -22.51 -9.81
C SER A 295 -12.03 -23.14 -9.57
N TYR A 296 -11.71 -24.19 -10.32
CA TYR A 296 -10.44 -24.89 -10.23
C TYR A 296 -10.09 -25.34 -8.80
N ASN A 297 -11.02 -26.14 -8.21
CA ASN A 297 -10.89 -26.76 -6.91
C ASN A 297 -11.33 -28.24 -6.96
N LYS A 298 -11.59 -28.83 -5.81
CA LYS A 298 -12.08 -30.23 -5.69
C LYS A 298 -13.46 -30.29 -5.04
N LEU A 299 -14.25 -29.23 -5.19
CA LEU A 299 -15.59 -29.14 -4.61
C LEU A 299 -16.57 -30.13 -5.27
N CYS A 300 -17.57 -30.54 -4.51
CA CYS A 300 -18.61 -31.48 -4.96
C CYS A 300 -19.95 -31.12 -4.34
N GLY A 301 -21.05 -31.57 -4.96
CA GLY A 301 -22.38 -31.37 -4.47
C GLY A 301 -23.16 -30.28 -5.22
N HIS A 302 -24.38 -30.05 -4.78
CA HIS A 302 -25.27 -29.07 -5.40
C HIS A 302 -24.89 -27.64 -5.00
N ILE A 303 -24.84 -26.71 -5.96
CA ILE A 303 -24.71 -25.29 -5.69
C ILE A 303 -26.00 -24.81 -4.98
N PRO A 304 -25.91 -24.26 -3.75
CA PRO A 304 -27.07 -23.83 -3.01
C PRO A 304 -27.89 -22.80 -3.78
N THR A 305 -29.22 -22.98 -3.79
CA THR A 305 -30.16 -22.03 -4.42
C THR A 305 -30.45 -20.88 -3.45
N GLY A 306 -30.48 -19.67 -3.96
CA GLY A 306 -30.78 -18.45 -3.20
C GLY A 306 -29.61 -17.45 -3.16
N GLY A 307 -29.90 -16.28 -2.64
CA GLY A 307 -28.96 -15.18 -2.53
C GLY A 307 -28.34 -14.78 -3.86
N LYS A 308 -27.03 -14.59 -3.86
CA LYS A 308 -26.27 -14.17 -5.06
C LYS A 308 -25.60 -15.31 -5.82
N LEU A 309 -25.58 -16.54 -5.28
CA LEU A 309 -24.79 -17.63 -5.89
C LEU A 309 -25.22 -17.97 -7.32
N GLN A 310 -26.50 -17.87 -7.68
CA GLN A 310 -26.96 -18.10 -9.07
C GLN A 310 -26.76 -16.88 -9.99
N THR A 311 -26.37 -15.70 -9.46
CA THR A 311 -26.13 -14.52 -10.31
C THR A 311 -24.70 -14.46 -10.86
N PHE A 312 -23.78 -15.25 -10.32
CA PHE A 312 -22.45 -15.42 -10.86
C PHE A 312 -22.47 -16.39 -12.03
N ASP A 313 -21.63 -16.14 -13.02
CA ASP A 313 -21.56 -17.00 -14.20
C ASP A 313 -20.96 -18.39 -13.89
N SER A 314 -21.09 -19.31 -14.83
CA SER A 314 -20.57 -20.66 -14.69
C SER A 314 -19.04 -20.71 -14.51
N TYR A 315 -18.29 -19.70 -15.00
CA TYR A 315 -16.84 -19.64 -14.83
C TYR A 315 -16.42 -19.53 -13.37
N SER A 316 -17.27 -19.00 -12.50
CA SER A 316 -17.04 -18.95 -11.05
C SER A 316 -17.02 -20.32 -10.38
N TYR A 317 -17.51 -21.37 -11.05
CA TYR A 317 -17.70 -22.71 -10.51
C TYR A 317 -16.98 -23.80 -11.29
N PHE A 318 -16.52 -23.54 -12.52
CA PHE A 318 -15.93 -24.55 -13.41
C PHE A 318 -14.72 -25.26 -12.79
N HIS A 319 -14.40 -26.42 -13.36
CA HIS A 319 -13.23 -27.21 -12.99
C HIS A 319 -13.20 -27.60 -11.49
N ASN A 320 -14.35 -28.06 -11.01
CA ASN A 320 -14.46 -28.73 -9.72
C ASN A 320 -14.69 -30.24 -9.90
N LYS A 321 -14.62 -31.00 -8.82
CA LYS A 321 -14.71 -32.47 -8.88
C LYS A 321 -16.09 -32.92 -9.34
N CYS A 322 -17.16 -32.39 -8.74
CA CYS A 322 -18.54 -32.79 -8.99
C CYS A 322 -19.56 -31.73 -8.52
N LEU A 323 -19.25 -30.42 -8.66
CA LEU A 323 -20.26 -29.38 -8.47
C LEU A 323 -21.31 -29.47 -9.60
N CYS A 324 -22.56 -29.28 -9.25
CA CYS A 324 -23.70 -29.33 -10.17
C CYS A 324 -24.84 -28.41 -9.72
N GLY A 325 -25.83 -28.22 -10.55
CA GLY A 325 -26.94 -27.28 -10.33
C GLY A 325 -26.61 -25.88 -10.83
N ALA A 326 -27.63 -25.06 -11.08
CA ALA A 326 -27.44 -23.73 -11.68
C ALA A 326 -26.36 -22.89 -10.94
N PRO A 327 -25.48 -22.22 -11.70
CA PRO A 327 -25.44 -22.02 -13.15
C PRO A 327 -24.74 -23.16 -13.93
N LEU A 328 -24.36 -24.25 -13.28
CA LEU A 328 -23.82 -25.46 -13.93
C LEU A 328 -24.97 -26.40 -14.38
N GLU A 329 -24.59 -27.53 -14.97
CA GLU A 329 -25.54 -28.59 -15.36
C GLU A 329 -26.29 -29.18 -14.16
N ILE A 330 -27.45 -29.73 -14.44
CA ILE A 330 -28.30 -30.43 -13.43
C ILE A 330 -27.52 -31.61 -12.83
N CYS A 331 -27.64 -31.78 -11.53
CA CYS A 331 -27.04 -32.93 -10.84
C CYS A 331 -27.64 -34.24 -11.32
N LYS A 332 -26.76 -35.17 -11.65
CA LYS A 332 -27.15 -36.54 -12.05
C LYS A 332 -27.48 -37.41 -10.85
#